data_5f4502e78b854742518a99c3ff4790c8
#
_entry.id   5f4502e78b854742518a99c3ff4790c8
#
_cell.length_a   1.000
_cell.length_b   1.000
_cell.length_c   1.000
_cell.angle_alpha   90.00
_cell.angle_beta   90.00
_cell.angle_gamma   90.00
#
_symmetry.space_group_name_H-M   'P 1'
#
loop_
_entity.id
_entity.type
_entity.pdbx_description
1 polymer ?
#
loop_
_entity_poly.entity_id
_entity_poly.type
_entity_poly.pdbx_seq_one_letter_code
_entity_poly.pdbx_strand_id
1 'polypeptide(L)'
;MNSLKNTSWLVLLVALFFAVGCDRAGLSGSKLTSANYDQISMGMSKAQVETILGAPTSAETKDMLIFKKTTYRYEDGKKFAMVTFKNDEVDGKDTNLDRER
;
A
#
# COMPACT_ATOMS: atom_id res chain seq x y z
N MET A 1 -14.25 -41.45 7.09
CA MET A 1 -12.84 -41.55 7.46
C MET A 1 -11.93 -40.86 6.50
N ASN A 2 -11.94 -41.30 5.26
CA ASN A 2 -11.05 -40.69 4.29
C ASN A 2 -11.33 -39.23 4.04
N SER A 3 -12.57 -38.84 4.13
CA SER A 3 -12.93 -37.44 3.90
C SER A 3 -12.34 -36.50 4.94
N LEU A 4 -12.19 -37.02 6.16
CA LEU A 4 -11.60 -36.22 7.22
C LEU A 4 -10.13 -35.88 6.95
N LYS A 5 -9.41 -36.87 6.45
CA LYS A 5 -8.01 -36.69 6.13
C LYS A 5 -7.84 -35.66 5.00
N ASN A 6 -8.70 -35.75 4.02
CA ASN A 6 -8.64 -34.84 2.89
C ASN A 6 -8.91 -33.41 3.32
N THR A 7 -9.85 -33.23 4.22
CA THR A 7 -10.17 -31.90 4.71
C THR A 7 -8.99 -31.27 5.43
N SER A 8 -8.33 -32.05 6.28
CA SER A 8 -7.17 -31.55 7.01
C SER A 8 -6.05 -31.15 6.06
N TRP A 9 -5.88 -31.93 5.03
CA TRP A 9 -4.85 -31.69 4.08
C TRP A 9 -5.08 -30.39 3.33
N LEU A 10 -6.31 -30.11 2.96
CA LEU A 10 -6.65 -28.86 2.29
C LEU A 10 -6.37 -27.66 3.16
N VAL A 11 -6.66 -27.76 4.43
CA VAL A 11 -6.41 -26.67 5.36
C VAL A 11 -4.93 -26.33 5.42
N LEU A 12 -4.09 -27.35 5.44
CA LEU A 12 -2.65 -27.16 5.46
C LEU A 12 -2.14 -26.40 4.23
N LEU A 13 -2.68 -26.76 3.08
CA LEU A 13 -2.28 -26.10 1.86
C LEU A 13 -2.60 -24.62 1.86
N VAL A 14 -3.75 -24.27 2.36
CA VAL A 14 -4.15 -22.87 2.43
C VAL A 14 -3.22 -22.10 3.34
N ALA A 15 -2.88 -22.67 4.48
CA ALA A 15 -2.00 -22.02 5.42
C ALA A 15 -0.62 -21.77 4.82
N LEU A 16 -0.10 -22.72 4.10
CA LEU A 16 1.21 -22.58 3.46
C LEU A 16 1.23 -21.45 2.45
N PHE A 17 0.22 -21.41 1.64
CA PHE A 17 0.13 -20.41 0.61
C PHE A 17 0.12 -19.01 1.21
N PHE A 18 -0.63 -18.83 2.27
CA PHE A 18 -0.76 -17.58 2.93
C PHE A 18 0.58 -17.09 3.52
N ALA A 19 1.31 -17.99 4.15
CA ALA A 19 2.59 -17.68 4.75
C ALA A 19 3.60 -17.20 3.71
N VAL A 20 3.63 -17.87 2.58
CA VAL A 20 4.56 -17.48 1.51
C VAL A 20 4.28 -16.08 1.02
N GLY A 21 3.02 -15.74 0.87
CA GLY A 21 2.64 -14.40 0.44
C GLY A 21 3.11 -13.33 1.39
N CYS A 22 2.94 -13.56 2.67
CA CYS A 22 3.35 -12.59 3.68
C CYS A 22 4.86 -12.39 3.69
N ASP A 23 5.62 -13.46 3.64
CA ASP A 23 7.07 -13.37 3.66
C ASP A 23 7.60 -12.59 2.48
N ARG A 24 7.02 -12.82 1.34
CA ARG A 24 7.48 -12.16 0.14
C ARG A 24 7.27 -10.67 0.22
N ALA A 25 6.14 -10.26 0.75
CA ALA A 25 5.84 -8.84 0.89
C ALA A 25 6.85 -8.16 1.80
N GLY A 26 7.26 -8.83 2.86
CA GLY A 26 8.20 -8.26 3.81
C GLY A 26 9.61 -8.10 3.28
N LEU A 27 9.98 -8.90 2.30
CA LEU A 27 11.34 -8.91 1.80
C LEU A 27 11.56 -8.11 0.53
N SER A 28 10.52 -7.60 -0.07
CA SER A 28 10.65 -7.03 -1.41
C SER A 28 11.21 -5.62 -1.47
N GLY A 29 11.57 -5.02 -0.35
CA GLY A 29 12.15 -3.69 -0.36
C GLY A 29 11.14 -2.58 -0.64
N SER A 30 11.64 -1.40 -0.93
CA SER A 30 10.80 -0.23 -1.09
C SER A 30 10.02 -0.27 -2.40
N LYS A 31 8.76 0.13 -2.33
CA LYS A 31 7.93 0.29 -3.51
C LYS A 31 7.88 1.74 -3.99
N LEU A 32 8.68 2.60 -3.37
CA LEU A 32 8.69 4.02 -3.72
C LEU A 32 9.59 4.25 -4.93
N THR A 33 8.99 4.12 -6.10
CA THR A 33 9.68 4.34 -7.36
C THR A 33 8.85 5.32 -8.19
N SER A 34 9.50 5.97 -9.17
CA SER A 34 8.77 6.89 -10.02
C SER A 34 7.69 6.17 -10.83
N ALA A 35 7.96 4.93 -11.25
CA ALA A 35 6.96 4.15 -11.99
C ALA A 35 5.73 3.88 -11.14
N ASN A 36 5.93 3.50 -9.88
CA ASN A 36 4.80 3.24 -9.00
C ASN A 36 4.08 4.54 -8.64
N TYR A 37 4.83 5.59 -8.39
CA TYR A 37 4.22 6.88 -8.08
C TYR A 37 3.33 7.36 -9.23
N ASP A 38 3.79 7.16 -10.46
CA ASP A 38 3.04 7.59 -11.63
C ASP A 38 1.72 6.84 -11.80
N GLN A 39 1.58 5.68 -11.17
CA GLN A 39 0.34 4.92 -11.22
C GLN A 39 -0.73 5.49 -10.31
N ILE A 40 -0.35 6.34 -9.38
CA ILE A 40 -1.31 6.93 -8.46
C ILE A 40 -2.15 7.96 -9.21
N SER A 41 -3.46 7.77 -9.20
CA SER A 41 -4.39 8.65 -9.92
C SER A 41 -5.39 9.28 -8.97
N MET A 42 -5.88 10.44 -9.34
CA MET A 42 -6.90 11.09 -8.54
C MET A 42 -8.12 10.19 -8.41
N GLY A 43 -8.70 10.15 -7.22
CA GLY A 43 -9.86 9.34 -6.97
C GLY A 43 -9.58 7.94 -6.48
N MET A 44 -8.33 7.50 -6.47
CA MET A 44 -7.97 6.19 -5.94
C MET A 44 -8.24 6.12 -4.45
N SER A 45 -8.59 4.93 -3.96
CA SER A 45 -8.78 4.72 -2.53
C SER A 45 -7.44 4.55 -1.83
N LYS A 46 -7.45 4.67 -0.49
CA LYS A 46 -6.25 4.41 0.30
C LYS A 46 -5.73 3.00 0.06
N ALA A 47 -6.62 2.03 -0.03
CA ALA A 47 -6.21 0.65 -0.25
C ALA A 47 -5.49 0.48 -1.58
N GLN A 48 -5.97 1.14 -2.62
CA GLN A 48 -5.31 1.06 -3.93
C GLN A 48 -3.92 1.68 -3.89
N VAL A 49 -3.77 2.80 -3.21
CA VAL A 49 -2.47 3.45 -3.07
C VAL A 49 -1.51 2.53 -2.30
N GLU A 50 -1.98 1.90 -1.24
CA GLU A 50 -1.13 1.01 -0.46
C GLU A 50 -0.75 -0.24 -1.23
N THR A 51 -1.59 -0.68 -2.14
CA THR A 51 -1.24 -1.80 -3.01
C THR A 51 -0.07 -1.44 -3.91
N ILE A 52 -0.02 -0.21 -4.38
CA ILE A 52 1.01 0.26 -5.30
C ILE A 52 2.28 0.68 -4.57
N LEU A 53 2.15 1.50 -3.54
CA LEU A 53 3.30 2.10 -2.85
C LEU A 53 3.63 1.41 -1.53
N GLY A 54 2.79 0.53 -1.05
CA GLY A 54 2.98 -0.10 0.25
C GLY A 54 2.47 0.78 1.37
N ALA A 55 2.77 0.38 2.61
CA ALA A 55 2.38 1.15 3.77
C ALA A 55 3.18 2.45 3.83
N PRO A 56 2.54 3.56 4.18
CA PRO A 56 3.27 4.83 4.25
C PRO A 56 4.22 4.87 5.43
N THR A 57 5.27 5.68 5.30
CA THR A 57 6.19 5.92 6.41
C THR A 57 5.46 6.59 7.55
N SER A 58 4.57 7.53 7.22
CA SER A 58 3.72 8.17 8.20
C SER A 58 2.40 8.55 7.56
N ALA A 59 1.36 8.65 8.38
CA ALA A 59 0.03 9.02 7.91
C ALA A 59 -0.58 9.96 8.93
N GLU A 60 -1.21 11.01 8.44
CA GLU A 60 -1.86 11.97 9.30
C GLU A 60 -3.26 12.24 8.76
N THR A 61 -4.25 12.23 9.64
CA THR A 61 -5.63 12.52 9.26
C THR A 61 -6.14 13.71 10.04
N LYS A 62 -6.75 14.65 9.35
CA LYS A 62 -7.36 15.81 9.97
C LYS A 62 -8.83 15.89 9.56
N ASP A 63 -9.68 16.08 10.54
CA ASP A 63 -11.10 16.29 10.29
C ASP A 63 -11.33 17.77 10.03
N MET A 64 -11.73 18.08 8.81
CA MET A 64 -12.13 19.42 8.46
C MET A 64 -13.64 19.55 8.66
N LEU A 65 -14.14 20.76 8.56
CA LEU A 65 -15.55 20.99 8.83
C LEU A 65 -16.47 20.21 7.89
N ILE A 66 -16.08 20.06 6.65
CA ILE A 66 -16.93 19.46 5.62
C ILE A 66 -16.32 18.23 4.97
N PHE A 67 -15.07 17.89 5.32
CA PHE A 67 -14.44 16.71 4.75
C PHE A 67 -13.29 16.28 5.65
N LYS A 68 -12.75 15.11 5.37
CA LYS A 68 -11.61 14.57 6.11
C LYS A 68 -10.40 14.56 5.17
N LYS A 69 -9.27 15.03 5.66
CA LYS A 69 -8.03 15.06 4.88
C LYS A 69 -7.02 14.11 5.49
N THR A 70 -6.48 13.20 4.68
CA THR A 70 -5.43 12.29 5.11
C THR A 70 -4.21 12.53 4.23
N THR A 71 -3.03 12.57 4.85
CA THR A 71 -1.78 12.70 4.12
C THR A 71 -0.93 11.48 4.41
N TYR A 72 -0.58 10.74 3.35
CA TYR A 72 0.37 9.64 3.43
C TYR A 72 1.72 10.16 2.99
N ARG A 73 2.72 9.94 3.82
CA ARG A 73 4.08 10.34 3.49
C ARG A 73 4.94 9.10 3.37
N TYR A 74 5.62 8.99 2.24
CA TYR A 74 6.53 7.89 1.95
C TYR A 74 7.93 8.44 1.87
N GLU A 75 8.88 7.81 2.56
CA GLU A 75 10.27 8.22 2.56
C GLU A 75 11.17 7.02 2.41
N ASP A 76 12.20 7.15 1.57
CA ASP A 76 13.19 6.09 1.35
C ASP A 76 14.50 6.78 1.03
N GLY A 77 15.32 7.00 2.07
CA GLY A 77 16.53 7.77 1.91
C GLY A 77 16.21 9.20 1.51
N LYS A 78 16.72 9.61 0.36
CA LYS A 78 16.47 10.96 -0.15
C LYS A 78 15.19 11.07 -0.95
N LYS A 79 14.56 9.95 -1.23
CA LYS A 79 13.32 9.94 -2.01
C LYS A 79 12.13 10.17 -1.10
N PHE A 80 11.17 10.91 -1.57
CA PHE A 80 9.92 11.04 -0.84
C PHE A 80 8.75 11.17 -1.80
N ALA A 81 7.58 10.84 -1.30
CA ALA A 81 6.32 11.07 -2.00
C ALA A 81 5.25 11.34 -0.96
N MET A 82 4.34 12.23 -1.30
CA MET A 82 3.19 12.52 -0.45
C MET A 82 1.94 12.32 -1.26
N VAL A 83 0.97 11.61 -0.67
CA VAL A 83 -0.32 11.42 -1.31
C VAL A 83 -1.37 11.95 -0.36
N THR A 84 -2.18 12.86 -0.85
CA THR A 84 -3.22 13.50 -0.05
C THR A 84 -4.57 12.94 -0.45
N PHE A 85 -5.37 12.60 0.55
CA PHE A 85 -6.71 12.03 0.35
C PHE A 85 -7.75 13.00 0.89
N LYS A 86 -8.83 13.13 0.14
CA LYS A 86 -10.00 13.86 0.60
C LYS A 86 -11.13 12.86 0.69
N ASN A 87 -11.66 12.64 1.90
CA ASN A 87 -12.69 11.63 2.14
C ASN A 87 -12.27 10.27 1.60
N ASP A 88 -10.98 9.89 1.87
CA ASP A 88 -10.43 8.58 1.54
C ASP A 88 -10.19 8.34 0.06
N GLU A 89 -10.20 9.40 -0.75
CA GLU A 89 -9.85 9.31 -2.17
C GLU A 89 -8.72 10.27 -2.49
N VAL A 90 -7.80 9.85 -3.37
CA VAL A 90 -6.66 10.68 -3.73
C VAL A 90 -7.12 12.01 -4.29
N ASP A 91 -6.62 13.09 -3.70
CA ASP A 91 -6.94 14.45 -4.10
C ASP A 91 -5.70 15.19 -4.60
N GLY A 92 -4.52 14.68 -4.27
CA GLY A 92 -3.27 15.29 -4.71
C GLY A 92 -2.11 14.39 -4.43
N LYS A 93 -0.99 14.65 -5.08
CA LYS A 93 0.26 13.94 -4.83
C LYS A 93 1.44 14.82 -5.15
N ASP A 94 2.58 14.55 -4.48
CA ASP A 94 3.80 15.32 -4.66
C ASP A 94 5.00 14.41 -4.41
N THR A 95 6.13 14.68 -5.08
CA THR A 95 7.30 13.85 -4.97
C THR A 95 8.53 14.55 -5.51
N ASN A 96 9.71 14.06 -5.09
CA ASN A 96 10.97 14.48 -5.70
C ASN A 96 11.51 13.41 -6.65
N LEU A 97 10.72 12.37 -6.94
CA LEU A 97 11.20 11.26 -7.76
C LEU A 97 11.49 11.65 -9.21
N ASP A 98 10.82 12.66 -9.70
CA ASP A 98 11.07 13.13 -11.07
C ASP A 98 12.49 13.64 -11.27
N ARG A 99 13.10 14.13 -10.21
CA ARG A 99 14.44 14.68 -10.30
C ARG A 99 15.52 13.62 -10.41
N GLU A 100 15.15 12.38 -10.16
CA GLU A 100 16.10 11.28 -10.17
C GLU A 100 16.13 10.51 -11.48
N ARG A 101 15.29 10.87 -12.40
CA ARG A 101 15.23 10.19 -13.70
C ARG A 101 16.39 10.55 -14.61
#